data_1f636e32a97b11ea84c790cd4ae32b21
#
_entry.id   1f636e32a97b11ea84c790cd4ae32b21
#
_cell.length_a   1.000
_cell.length_b   1.000
_cell.length_c   1.000
_cell.angle_alpha   90.00
_cell.angle_beta   90.00
_cell.angle_gamma   90.00
#
_symmetry.space_group_name_H-M   'P 1'
#
loop_
_entity.id
_entity.type
_entity.pdbx_description
1 polymer ?
#
loop_
_entity_poly.entity_id
_entity_poly.type
_entity_poly.pdbx_seq_one_letter_code
_entity_poly.pdbx_strand_id
1 'polypeptide(L)'
;MWTSVDISQVPWWALILIAGVLLIIYLILTSANYYETFIYLKDGVIVTARITIFSYLLALVLGLITGIGRTSKNVILYTISTLYVEIIRGVPMIVLILYVAYAVVPLGVDLINLLGKWGQSLSQSGLIATIADGLVSFSIRDISVELRAILALGLGYGAYEAEVFRAGIQSISRGQIEASLSLGLSYFQTLRFVILPQAVRRVLPPLGNDFISLLKDSSLATVLAVNELTQLGRKRRSSTFRVFETFNVLVFLYLAMTLALSAGVGYIERRLKVEE
;
A
#
# COMPACT_ATOMS: atom_id res chain seq x y z
N MET A 1 16.36 -45.96 20.66
CA MET A 1 15.31 -46.15 19.67
C MET A 1 15.29 -44.84 18.85
N TRP A 2 15.97 -44.81 17.72
CA TRP A 2 16.03 -43.62 16.85
C TRP A 2 14.76 -43.63 16.01
N THR A 3 13.84 -42.74 16.31
CA THR A 3 12.68 -42.52 15.46
C THR A 3 13.17 -41.98 14.13
N SER A 4 13.00 -42.74 13.07
CA SER A 4 13.29 -42.30 11.70
C SER A 4 12.47 -41.05 11.43
N VAL A 5 13.15 -39.91 11.32
CA VAL A 5 12.51 -38.67 10.86
C VAL A 5 12.01 -38.95 9.44
N ASP A 6 10.72 -38.88 9.23
CA ASP A 6 10.11 -39.04 7.91
C ASP A 6 10.57 -37.87 7.03
N ILE A 7 11.53 -38.15 6.13
CA ILE A 7 12.18 -37.18 5.25
C ILE A 7 11.14 -36.46 4.36
N SER A 8 9.96 -37.09 4.12
CA SER A 8 8.88 -36.48 3.34
C SER A 8 8.17 -35.32 4.06
N GLN A 9 8.28 -35.24 5.39
CA GLN A 9 7.65 -34.18 6.21
C GLN A 9 8.57 -32.99 6.44
N VAL A 10 9.85 -33.08 6.04
CA VAL A 10 10.80 -31.97 6.18
C VAL A 10 10.49 -30.90 5.14
N PRO A 11 10.27 -29.64 5.53
CA PRO A 11 10.01 -28.55 4.58
C PRO A 11 11.32 -28.13 3.89
N TRP A 12 11.81 -28.93 2.95
CA TRP A 12 13.07 -28.70 2.23
C TRP A 12 13.18 -27.31 1.62
N TRP A 13 12.07 -26.76 1.11
CA TRP A 13 12.03 -25.41 0.59
C TRP A 13 12.40 -24.34 1.64
N ALA A 14 12.00 -24.52 2.91
CA ALA A 14 12.31 -23.60 3.99
C ALA A 14 13.79 -23.69 4.36
N LEU A 15 14.36 -24.90 4.37
CA LEU A 15 15.79 -25.12 4.63
C LEU A 15 16.66 -24.48 3.53
N ILE A 16 16.26 -24.61 2.26
CA ILE A 16 16.96 -23.99 1.12
C ILE A 16 16.89 -22.47 1.22
N LEU A 17 15.72 -21.92 1.56
CA LEU A 17 15.55 -20.47 1.76
C LEU A 17 16.43 -19.96 2.91
N ILE A 18 16.42 -20.64 4.06
CA ILE A 18 17.26 -20.29 5.20
C ILE A 18 18.75 -20.36 4.83
N ALA A 19 19.17 -21.43 4.15
CA ALA A 19 20.55 -21.58 3.69
C ALA A 19 20.96 -20.43 2.74
N GLY A 20 20.08 -20.03 1.81
CA GLY A 20 20.30 -18.88 0.93
C GLY A 20 20.44 -17.57 1.69
N VAL A 21 19.57 -17.31 2.66
CA VAL A 21 19.63 -16.11 3.53
C VAL A 21 20.95 -16.11 4.33
N LEU A 22 21.32 -17.24 4.95
CA LEU A 22 22.55 -17.35 5.70
C LEU A 22 23.80 -17.17 4.81
N LEU A 23 23.77 -17.67 3.59
CA LEU A 23 24.84 -17.46 2.61
C LEU A 23 25.02 -15.96 2.29
N ILE A 24 23.94 -15.23 2.04
CA ILE A 24 24.04 -13.79 1.76
C ILE A 24 24.52 -13.03 2.98
N ILE A 25 24.07 -13.37 4.19
CA ILE A 25 24.59 -12.77 5.43
C ILE A 25 26.09 -13.05 5.56
N TYR A 26 26.53 -14.27 5.33
CA TYR A 26 27.94 -14.62 5.34
C TYR A 26 28.76 -13.79 4.34
N LEU A 27 28.25 -13.64 3.10
CA LEU A 27 28.91 -12.83 2.08
C LEU A 27 28.94 -11.34 2.46
N ILE A 28 27.90 -10.79 3.07
CA ILE A 28 27.90 -9.40 3.58
C ILE A 28 28.94 -9.21 4.67
N LEU A 29 29.17 -10.20 5.53
CA LEU A 29 30.13 -10.10 6.63
C LEU A 29 31.59 -10.34 6.21
N THR A 30 31.84 -11.10 5.14
CA THR A 30 33.17 -11.51 4.72
C THR A 30 33.73 -10.84 3.47
N SER A 31 32.83 -10.33 2.60
CA SER A 31 33.21 -9.69 1.33
C SER A 31 33.02 -8.18 1.38
N ALA A 32 34.07 -7.42 1.16
CA ALA A 32 34.01 -5.95 1.11
C ALA A 32 32.99 -5.45 0.09
N ASN A 33 32.87 -6.10 -1.09
CA ASN A 33 31.93 -5.72 -2.13
C ASN A 33 30.45 -5.86 -1.69
N TYR A 34 30.13 -6.95 -0.99
CA TYR A 34 28.78 -7.18 -0.46
C TYR A 34 28.48 -6.22 0.70
N TYR A 35 29.44 -6.00 1.60
CA TYR A 35 29.30 -5.08 2.72
C TYR A 35 29.04 -3.63 2.24
N GLU A 36 29.87 -3.11 1.34
CA GLU A 36 29.71 -1.78 0.75
C GLU A 36 28.34 -1.62 0.06
N THR A 37 27.91 -2.68 -0.64
CA THR A 37 26.63 -2.68 -1.33
C THR A 37 25.47 -2.67 -0.34
N PHE A 38 25.55 -3.46 0.74
CA PHE A 38 24.56 -3.45 1.80
C PHE A 38 24.46 -2.08 2.49
N ILE A 39 25.58 -1.46 2.83
CA ILE A 39 25.61 -0.12 3.43
C ILE A 39 24.99 0.91 2.50
N TYR A 40 25.23 0.82 1.19
CA TYR A 40 24.63 1.72 0.20
C TYR A 40 23.11 1.53 0.04
N LEU A 41 22.63 0.29 0.10
CA LEU A 41 21.22 -0.03 -0.14
C LEU A 41 20.33 0.14 1.12
N LYS A 42 20.89 0.03 2.34
CA LYS A 42 20.09 0.06 3.59
C LYS A 42 19.21 1.30 3.72
N ASP A 43 19.68 2.46 3.23
CA ASP A 43 18.92 3.71 3.31
C ASP A 43 17.64 3.66 2.45
N GLY A 44 17.68 2.88 1.37
CA GLY A 44 16.50 2.61 0.53
C GLY A 44 15.39 1.85 1.26
N VAL A 45 15.73 1.03 2.27
CA VAL A 45 14.75 0.31 3.10
C VAL A 45 13.79 1.29 3.79
N ILE A 46 14.32 2.38 4.34
CA ILE A 46 13.52 3.40 5.02
C ILE A 46 12.57 4.09 4.04
N VAL A 47 13.07 4.46 2.85
CA VAL A 47 12.26 5.10 1.82
C VAL A 47 11.16 4.16 1.31
N THR A 48 11.51 2.89 1.05
CA THR A 48 10.55 1.84 0.65
C THR A 48 9.46 1.66 1.71
N ALA A 49 9.85 1.53 3.00
CA ALA A 49 8.90 1.39 4.09
C ALA A 49 7.98 2.62 4.23
N ARG A 50 8.54 3.82 4.09
CA ARG A 50 7.78 5.07 4.16
C ARG A 50 6.75 5.17 3.03
N ILE A 51 7.17 4.93 1.78
CA ILE A 51 6.24 4.89 0.64
C ILE A 51 5.13 3.86 0.89
N THR A 52 5.49 2.65 1.31
CA THR A 52 4.53 1.58 1.57
C THR A 52 3.51 1.99 2.62
N ILE A 53 3.95 2.48 3.78
CA ILE A 53 3.07 2.84 4.89
C ILE A 53 2.12 3.97 4.49
N PHE A 54 2.62 5.06 3.93
CA PHE A 54 1.76 6.21 3.60
C PHE A 54 0.83 5.92 2.43
N SER A 55 1.28 5.18 1.41
CA SER A 55 0.40 4.73 0.33
C SER A 55 -0.70 3.81 0.85
N TYR A 56 -0.36 2.91 1.78
CA TYR A 56 -1.34 1.98 2.34
C TYR A 56 -2.38 2.68 3.22
N LEU A 57 -1.96 3.63 4.05
CA LEU A 57 -2.89 4.44 4.84
C LEU A 57 -3.87 5.22 3.94
N LEU A 58 -3.37 5.81 2.85
CA LEU A 58 -4.22 6.46 1.86
C LEU A 58 -5.15 5.45 1.19
N ALA A 59 -4.65 4.28 0.80
CA ALA A 59 -5.43 3.21 0.19
C ALA A 59 -6.56 2.71 1.09
N LEU A 60 -6.31 2.53 2.39
CA LEU A 60 -7.33 2.12 3.36
C LEU A 60 -8.47 3.15 3.44
N VAL A 61 -8.13 4.45 3.50
CA VAL A 61 -9.15 5.51 3.56
C VAL A 61 -9.98 5.54 2.29
N LEU A 62 -9.33 5.57 1.12
CA LEU A 62 -10.02 5.58 -0.18
C LEU A 62 -10.83 4.30 -0.40
N GLY A 63 -10.24 3.15 -0.06
CA GLY A 63 -10.88 1.85 -0.19
C GLY A 63 -12.13 1.73 0.69
N LEU A 64 -12.06 2.19 1.94
CA LEU A 64 -13.22 2.18 2.84
C LEU A 64 -14.36 3.07 2.31
N ILE A 65 -14.05 4.32 1.92
CA ILE A 65 -15.04 5.26 1.40
C ILE A 65 -15.69 4.69 0.13
N THR A 66 -14.91 4.24 -0.82
CA THR A 66 -15.40 3.73 -2.10
C THR A 66 -16.05 2.35 -1.97
N GLY A 67 -15.55 1.48 -1.09
CA GLY A 67 -16.15 0.20 -0.76
C GLY A 67 -17.57 0.35 -0.17
N ILE A 68 -17.74 1.29 0.77
CA ILE A 68 -19.07 1.66 1.30
C ILE A 68 -19.92 2.27 0.20
N GLY A 69 -19.38 3.17 -0.63
CA GLY A 69 -20.09 3.77 -1.76
C GLY A 69 -20.64 2.73 -2.73
N ARG A 70 -19.91 1.64 -3.01
CA ARG A 70 -20.36 0.52 -3.86
C ARG A 70 -21.43 -0.37 -3.22
N THR A 71 -21.69 -0.24 -1.93
CA THR A 71 -22.81 -0.91 -1.25
C THR A 71 -24.02 0.00 -1.07
N SER A 72 -23.92 1.29 -1.44
CA SER A 72 -24.94 2.29 -1.25
C SER A 72 -26.15 2.08 -2.20
N LYS A 73 -27.34 2.37 -1.70
CA LYS A 73 -28.56 2.47 -2.53
C LYS A 73 -28.63 3.77 -3.34
N ASN A 74 -27.80 4.76 -3.01
CA ASN A 74 -27.73 6.01 -3.76
C ASN A 74 -26.98 5.77 -5.08
N VAL A 75 -27.69 5.98 -6.21
CA VAL A 75 -27.18 5.73 -7.56
C VAL A 75 -25.92 6.55 -7.86
N ILE A 76 -25.83 7.79 -7.39
CA ILE A 76 -24.69 8.68 -7.65
C ILE A 76 -23.44 8.13 -6.92
N LEU A 77 -23.56 7.82 -5.63
CA LEU A 77 -22.45 7.27 -4.84
C LEU A 77 -21.98 5.93 -5.39
N TYR A 78 -22.93 5.04 -5.74
CA TYR A 78 -22.63 3.75 -6.35
C TYR A 78 -21.88 3.91 -7.67
N THR A 79 -22.38 4.79 -8.56
CA THR A 79 -21.81 4.99 -9.90
C THR A 79 -20.39 5.56 -9.82
N ILE A 80 -20.17 6.61 -9.01
CA ILE A 80 -18.85 7.24 -8.86
C ILE A 80 -17.85 6.24 -8.27
N SER A 81 -18.24 5.52 -7.21
CA SER A 81 -17.37 4.53 -6.56
C SER A 81 -17.04 3.37 -7.49
N THR A 82 -18.03 2.89 -8.26
CA THR A 82 -17.82 1.81 -9.22
C THR A 82 -16.92 2.25 -10.37
N LEU A 83 -17.15 3.44 -10.92
CA LEU A 83 -16.34 4.00 -12.00
C LEU A 83 -14.86 4.13 -11.58
N TYR A 84 -14.60 4.65 -10.39
CA TYR A 84 -13.25 4.72 -9.84
C TYR A 84 -12.58 3.34 -9.80
N VAL A 85 -13.24 2.35 -9.22
CA VAL A 85 -12.68 1.00 -9.04
C VAL A 85 -12.43 0.32 -10.39
N GLU A 86 -13.39 0.37 -11.33
CA GLU A 86 -13.27 -0.26 -12.64
C GLU A 86 -12.16 0.38 -13.49
N ILE A 87 -12.06 1.72 -13.49
CA ILE A 87 -11.00 2.42 -14.23
C ILE A 87 -9.63 2.07 -13.64
N ILE A 88 -9.46 2.22 -12.33
CA ILE A 88 -8.15 2.05 -11.68
C ILE A 88 -7.66 0.59 -11.78
N ARG A 89 -8.54 -0.39 -11.59
CA ARG A 89 -8.17 -1.81 -11.69
C ARG A 89 -7.99 -2.29 -13.14
N GLY A 90 -8.53 -1.56 -14.11
CA GLY A 90 -8.34 -1.84 -15.54
C GLY A 90 -7.01 -1.37 -16.10
N VAL A 91 -6.24 -0.55 -15.36
CA VAL A 91 -4.98 0.04 -15.82
C VAL A 91 -3.79 -0.61 -15.10
N PRO A 92 -2.70 -0.97 -15.80
CA PRO A 92 -1.48 -1.45 -15.15
C PRO A 92 -0.92 -0.44 -14.15
N MET A 93 -0.49 -0.91 -12.96
CA MET A 93 -0.01 -0.04 -11.88
C MET A 93 1.10 0.92 -12.32
N ILE A 94 2.04 0.47 -13.15
CA ILE A 94 3.13 1.31 -13.65
C ILE A 94 2.61 2.49 -14.51
N VAL A 95 1.58 2.25 -15.33
CA VAL A 95 0.95 3.29 -16.15
C VAL A 95 0.19 4.28 -15.25
N LEU A 96 -0.49 3.77 -14.23
CA LEU A 96 -1.19 4.59 -13.25
C LEU A 96 -0.21 5.51 -12.49
N ILE A 97 0.95 4.99 -12.07
CA ILE A 97 1.99 5.79 -11.38
C ILE A 97 2.44 6.95 -12.27
N LEU A 98 2.74 6.68 -13.54
CA LEU A 98 3.17 7.73 -14.49
C LEU A 98 2.04 8.74 -14.73
N TYR A 99 0.82 8.26 -14.95
CA TYR A 99 -0.34 9.12 -15.20
C TYR A 99 -0.65 10.03 -14.01
N VAL A 100 -0.68 9.48 -12.79
CA VAL A 100 -0.91 10.28 -11.58
C VAL A 100 0.20 11.30 -11.38
N ALA A 101 1.48 10.89 -11.52
CA ALA A 101 2.61 11.76 -11.24
C ALA A 101 2.76 12.91 -12.27
N TYR A 102 2.44 12.66 -13.54
CA TYR A 102 2.69 13.61 -14.63
C TYR A 102 1.44 14.24 -15.23
N ALA A 103 0.24 13.75 -14.93
CA ALA A 103 -1.01 14.34 -15.40
C ALA A 103 -1.92 14.77 -14.23
N VAL A 104 -2.28 13.84 -13.33
CA VAL A 104 -3.26 14.12 -12.27
C VAL A 104 -2.73 15.11 -11.24
N VAL A 105 -1.49 14.94 -10.78
CA VAL A 105 -0.88 15.84 -9.78
C VAL A 105 -0.69 17.26 -10.36
N PRO A 106 -0.12 17.47 -11.58
CA PRO A 106 -0.08 18.79 -12.19
C PRO A 106 -1.47 19.43 -12.35
N LEU A 107 -2.45 18.67 -12.86
CA LEU A 107 -3.82 19.17 -12.98
C LEU A 107 -4.39 19.61 -11.60
N GLY A 108 -4.10 18.86 -10.54
CA GLY A 108 -4.47 19.24 -9.18
C GLY A 108 -3.84 20.57 -8.74
N VAL A 109 -2.57 20.80 -9.07
CA VAL A 109 -1.86 22.06 -8.81
C VAL A 109 -2.52 23.21 -9.59
N ASP A 110 -2.84 23.01 -10.86
CA ASP A 110 -3.52 24.00 -11.69
C ASP A 110 -4.90 24.39 -11.13
N LEU A 111 -5.66 23.40 -10.62
CA LEU A 111 -6.95 23.65 -9.95
C LEU A 111 -6.77 24.44 -8.65
N ILE A 112 -5.75 24.14 -7.85
CA ILE A 112 -5.41 24.90 -6.62
C ILE A 112 -5.08 26.36 -6.99
N ASN A 113 -4.25 26.56 -8.02
CA ASN A 113 -3.91 27.89 -8.50
C ASN A 113 -5.13 28.67 -9.02
N LEU A 114 -6.04 27.98 -9.71
CA LEU A 114 -7.29 28.57 -10.19
C LEU A 114 -8.17 29.05 -9.02
N LEU A 115 -8.30 28.23 -7.96
CA LEU A 115 -9.00 28.61 -6.72
C LEU A 115 -8.34 29.79 -6.03
N GLY A 116 -6.99 29.84 -6.03
CA GLY A 116 -6.24 30.97 -5.51
C GLY A 116 -6.53 32.27 -6.29
N LYS A 117 -6.49 32.22 -7.63
CA LYS A 117 -6.86 33.38 -8.48
C LYS A 117 -8.28 33.85 -8.23
N TRP A 118 -9.22 32.93 -8.08
CA TRP A 118 -10.60 33.26 -7.73
C TRP A 118 -10.68 33.90 -6.33
N GLY A 119 -9.96 33.39 -5.34
CA GLY A 119 -9.86 33.99 -4.00
C GLY A 119 -9.30 35.43 -4.03
N GLN A 120 -8.26 35.69 -4.85
CA GLN A 120 -7.71 37.05 -5.07
C GLN A 120 -8.72 38.00 -5.68
N SER A 121 -9.62 37.52 -6.54
CA SER A 121 -10.71 38.34 -7.13
C SER A 121 -11.79 38.74 -6.11
N LEU A 122 -11.95 37.96 -5.02
CA LEU A 122 -12.95 38.22 -3.98
C LEU A 122 -12.43 39.20 -2.92
N SER A 123 -11.15 39.21 -2.62
CA SER A 123 -10.55 40.11 -1.60
C SER A 123 -9.10 40.39 -1.92
N GLN A 124 -8.72 41.67 -1.85
CA GLN A 124 -7.35 42.10 -2.08
C GLN A 124 -6.56 42.35 -0.76
N SER A 125 -7.18 42.12 0.40
CA SER A 125 -6.55 42.29 1.70
C SER A 125 -7.13 41.38 2.76
N GLY A 126 -6.36 41.14 3.81
CA GLY A 126 -6.77 40.30 4.95
C GLY A 126 -6.49 38.79 4.75
N LEU A 127 -7.10 37.96 5.57
CA LEU A 127 -6.87 36.50 5.63
C LEU A 127 -7.11 35.79 4.29
N ILE A 128 -8.18 36.19 3.58
CA ILE A 128 -8.56 35.61 2.29
C ILE A 128 -7.48 35.86 1.24
N ALA A 129 -6.97 37.09 1.16
CA ALA A 129 -5.89 37.43 0.24
C ALA A 129 -4.60 36.63 0.55
N THR A 130 -4.21 36.52 1.82
CA THR A 130 -3.02 35.74 2.22
C THR A 130 -3.14 34.27 1.85
N ILE A 131 -4.31 33.65 2.07
CA ILE A 131 -4.56 32.26 1.67
C ILE A 131 -4.53 32.14 0.14
N ALA A 132 -5.18 33.05 -0.58
CA ALA A 132 -5.24 33.06 -2.03
C ALA A 132 -3.84 33.20 -2.67
N ASP A 133 -2.99 34.08 -2.12
CA ASP A 133 -1.59 34.24 -2.57
C ASP A 133 -0.78 32.96 -2.33
N GLY A 134 -0.97 32.27 -1.19
CA GLY A 134 -0.37 30.98 -0.92
C GLY A 134 -0.82 29.91 -1.93
N LEU A 135 -2.10 29.87 -2.29
CA LEU A 135 -2.62 28.92 -3.30
C LEU A 135 -2.08 29.21 -4.70
N VAL A 136 -1.97 30.48 -5.10
CA VAL A 136 -1.43 30.86 -6.42
C VAL A 136 0.07 30.59 -6.53
N SER A 137 0.82 30.71 -5.43
CA SER A 137 2.26 30.44 -5.42
C SER A 137 2.60 28.94 -5.38
N PHE A 138 1.63 28.08 -5.06
CA PHE A 138 1.83 26.63 -4.98
C PHE A 138 2.17 26.03 -6.35
N SER A 139 3.26 25.28 -6.41
CA SER A 139 3.78 24.74 -7.67
C SER A 139 4.01 23.24 -7.61
N ILE A 140 4.13 22.62 -8.77
CA ILE A 140 4.46 21.19 -8.90
C ILE A 140 5.81 20.84 -8.23
N ARG A 141 6.71 21.81 -8.04
CA ARG A 141 8.02 21.62 -7.40
C ARG A 141 7.89 21.41 -5.88
N ASP A 142 6.79 21.90 -5.29
CA ASP A 142 6.51 21.74 -3.86
C ASP A 142 6.04 20.33 -3.53
N ILE A 143 5.65 19.54 -4.55
CA ILE A 143 5.25 18.14 -4.41
C ILE A 143 6.43 17.25 -4.81
N SER A 144 7.08 16.63 -3.83
CA SER A 144 8.19 15.72 -4.08
C SER A 144 7.78 14.53 -4.96
N VAL A 145 8.72 13.98 -5.71
CA VAL A 145 8.48 12.76 -6.52
C VAL A 145 8.06 11.57 -5.68
N GLU A 146 8.55 11.51 -4.42
CA GLU A 146 8.14 10.49 -3.46
C GLU A 146 6.66 10.64 -3.08
N LEU A 147 6.18 11.86 -2.81
CA LEU A 147 4.76 12.10 -2.52
C LEU A 147 3.88 11.76 -3.72
N ARG A 148 4.32 12.05 -4.95
CA ARG A 148 3.60 11.63 -6.17
C ARG A 148 3.49 10.12 -6.29
N ALA A 149 4.56 9.38 -5.94
CA ALA A 149 4.53 7.92 -5.90
C ALA A 149 3.57 7.41 -4.82
N ILE A 150 3.57 8.02 -3.63
CA ILE A 150 2.64 7.69 -2.54
C ILE A 150 1.19 7.90 -2.97
N LEU A 151 0.87 9.03 -3.60
CA LEU A 151 -0.46 9.32 -4.11
C LEU A 151 -0.90 8.31 -5.18
N ALA A 152 -0.02 7.99 -6.12
CA ALA A 152 -0.31 7.04 -7.20
C ALA A 152 -0.58 5.62 -6.69
N LEU A 153 0.31 5.12 -5.82
CA LEU A 153 0.16 3.80 -5.20
C LEU A 153 -1.07 3.75 -4.28
N GLY A 154 -1.30 4.81 -3.51
CA GLY A 154 -2.46 4.91 -2.63
C GLY A 154 -3.79 4.93 -3.41
N LEU A 155 -3.86 5.68 -4.51
CA LEU A 155 -4.99 5.66 -5.44
C LEU A 155 -5.16 4.27 -6.07
N GLY A 156 -4.07 3.66 -6.53
CA GLY A 156 -4.10 2.32 -7.13
C GLY A 156 -4.64 1.27 -6.15
N TYR A 157 -3.98 1.13 -5.02
CA TYR A 157 -4.37 0.16 -4.01
C TYR A 157 -5.72 0.47 -3.35
N GLY A 158 -6.13 1.74 -3.27
CA GLY A 158 -7.46 2.12 -2.79
C GLY A 158 -8.60 1.46 -3.57
N ALA A 159 -8.43 1.20 -4.86
CA ALA A 159 -9.41 0.48 -5.67
C ALA A 159 -9.44 -1.03 -5.36
N TYR A 160 -8.29 -1.64 -5.01
CA TYR A 160 -8.26 -3.04 -4.54
C TYR A 160 -8.89 -3.16 -3.16
N GLU A 161 -8.52 -2.26 -2.22
CA GLU A 161 -9.10 -2.24 -0.88
C GLU A 161 -10.60 -1.97 -0.87
N ALA A 162 -11.11 -1.18 -1.82
CA ALA A 162 -12.56 -0.96 -2.00
C ALA A 162 -13.31 -2.28 -2.23
N GLU A 163 -12.72 -3.18 -2.99
CA GLU A 163 -13.30 -4.49 -3.26
C GLU A 163 -13.23 -5.41 -2.04
N VAL A 164 -12.11 -5.36 -1.30
CA VAL A 164 -11.95 -6.09 -0.03
C VAL A 164 -13.02 -5.64 0.98
N PHE A 165 -13.19 -4.34 1.18
CA PHE A 165 -14.22 -3.81 2.08
C PHE A 165 -15.63 -4.17 1.62
N ARG A 166 -15.93 -4.00 0.31
CA ARG A 166 -17.23 -4.38 -0.25
C ARG A 166 -17.53 -5.86 -0.01
N ALA A 167 -16.58 -6.74 -0.33
CA ALA A 167 -16.72 -8.18 -0.14
C ALA A 167 -16.91 -8.54 1.34
N GLY A 168 -16.16 -7.91 2.24
CA GLY A 168 -16.30 -8.10 3.68
C GLY A 168 -17.67 -7.73 4.21
N ILE A 169 -18.22 -6.58 3.79
CA ILE A 169 -19.55 -6.14 4.19
C ILE A 169 -20.63 -7.09 3.64
N GLN A 170 -20.54 -7.46 2.35
CA GLN A 170 -21.52 -8.32 1.68
C GLN A 170 -21.43 -9.79 2.13
N SER A 171 -20.37 -10.21 2.77
CA SER A 171 -20.19 -11.57 3.24
C SER A 171 -21.06 -11.94 4.45
N ILE A 172 -21.67 -10.94 5.13
CA ILE A 172 -22.54 -11.20 6.28
C ILE A 172 -23.91 -11.66 5.78
N SER A 173 -24.37 -12.80 6.29
CA SER A 173 -25.62 -13.39 5.84
C SER A 173 -26.82 -12.48 6.18
N ARG A 174 -27.76 -12.39 5.26
CA ARG A 174 -29.01 -11.64 5.48
C ARG A 174 -29.78 -12.14 6.67
N GLY A 175 -29.78 -13.46 6.92
CA GLY A 175 -30.45 -14.04 8.08
C GLY A 175 -29.93 -13.53 9.43
N GLN A 176 -28.62 -13.24 9.57
CA GLN A 176 -28.09 -12.62 10.78
C GLN A 176 -28.54 -11.18 10.96
N ILE A 177 -28.67 -10.43 9.88
CA ILE A 177 -29.19 -9.07 9.90
C ILE A 177 -30.66 -9.08 10.27
N GLU A 178 -31.46 -9.92 9.64
CA GLU A 178 -32.91 -10.06 9.90
C GLU A 178 -33.16 -10.55 11.32
N ALA A 179 -32.42 -11.53 11.80
CA ALA A 179 -32.52 -12.04 13.18
C ALA A 179 -32.22 -10.93 14.21
N SER A 180 -31.19 -10.13 13.98
CA SER A 180 -30.85 -9.02 14.88
C SER A 180 -31.95 -7.95 14.96
N LEU A 181 -32.54 -7.61 13.80
CA LEU A 181 -33.67 -6.67 13.72
C LEU A 181 -34.93 -7.24 14.40
N SER A 182 -35.18 -8.55 14.24
CA SER A 182 -36.30 -9.25 14.90
C SER A 182 -36.16 -9.29 16.42
N LEU A 183 -34.92 -9.26 16.93
CA LEU A 183 -34.63 -9.12 18.37
C LEU A 183 -34.77 -7.67 18.88
N GLY A 184 -35.22 -6.73 18.04
CA GLY A 184 -35.47 -5.33 18.39
C GLY A 184 -34.24 -4.44 18.32
N LEU A 185 -33.10 -4.91 17.77
CA LEU A 185 -31.94 -4.06 17.55
C LEU A 185 -32.25 -3.04 16.45
N SER A 186 -31.87 -1.78 16.69
CA SER A 186 -31.90 -0.77 15.63
C SER A 186 -30.86 -1.11 14.54
N TYR A 187 -31.04 -0.53 13.32
CA TYR A 187 -30.07 -0.73 12.24
C TYR A 187 -28.63 -0.37 12.66
N PHE A 188 -28.45 0.70 13.40
CA PHE A 188 -27.12 1.10 13.90
C PHE A 188 -26.55 0.11 14.93
N GLN A 189 -27.39 -0.44 15.80
CA GLN A 189 -26.98 -1.49 16.74
C GLN A 189 -26.62 -2.78 16.00
N THR A 190 -27.40 -3.18 15.01
CA THR A 190 -27.10 -4.32 14.13
C THR A 190 -25.75 -4.12 13.42
N LEU A 191 -25.52 -2.93 12.86
CA LEU A 191 -24.24 -2.60 12.24
C LEU A 191 -23.08 -2.71 13.23
N ARG A 192 -23.21 -2.13 14.40
CA ARG A 192 -22.13 -2.05 15.39
C ARG A 192 -21.83 -3.39 16.07
N PHE A 193 -22.86 -4.16 16.41
CA PHE A 193 -22.70 -5.37 17.24
C PHE A 193 -22.70 -6.67 16.44
N VAL A 194 -23.26 -6.68 15.24
CA VAL A 194 -23.38 -7.91 14.43
C VAL A 194 -22.52 -7.83 13.17
N ILE A 195 -22.68 -6.78 12.35
CA ILE A 195 -22.03 -6.70 11.04
C ILE A 195 -20.55 -6.33 11.18
N LEU A 196 -20.24 -5.21 11.85
CA LEU A 196 -18.90 -4.65 11.88
C LEU A 196 -17.85 -5.60 12.49
N PRO A 197 -18.10 -6.28 13.64
CA PRO A 197 -17.11 -7.20 14.20
C PRO A 197 -16.79 -8.38 13.29
N GLN A 198 -17.79 -8.89 12.57
CA GLN A 198 -17.61 -9.99 11.62
C GLN A 198 -16.92 -9.53 10.33
N ALA A 199 -17.36 -8.38 9.76
CA ALA A 199 -16.77 -7.81 8.57
C ALA A 199 -15.27 -7.51 8.77
N VAL A 200 -14.89 -6.89 9.90
CA VAL A 200 -13.48 -6.59 10.23
C VAL A 200 -12.64 -7.86 10.21
N ARG A 201 -13.11 -8.94 10.84
CA ARG A 201 -12.36 -10.21 10.86
C ARG A 201 -12.16 -10.81 9.46
N ARG A 202 -13.12 -10.59 8.55
CA ARG A 202 -13.05 -11.11 7.16
C ARG A 202 -12.18 -10.27 6.25
N VAL A 203 -12.09 -8.95 6.47
CA VAL A 203 -11.28 -8.07 5.64
C VAL A 203 -9.82 -8.01 6.07
N LEU A 204 -9.49 -8.25 7.35
CA LEU A 204 -8.12 -8.10 7.87
C LEU A 204 -7.10 -9.02 7.18
N PRO A 205 -7.35 -10.32 6.91
CA PRO A 205 -6.39 -11.16 6.19
C PRO A 205 -6.07 -10.65 4.77
N PRO A 206 -7.05 -10.38 3.88
CA PRO A 206 -6.75 -9.82 2.57
C PRO A 206 -6.05 -8.46 2.66
N LEU A 207 -6.47 -7.56 3.57
CA LEU A 207 -5.78 -6.28 3.81
C LEU A 207 -4.30 -6.50 4.17
N GLY A 208 -3.99 -7.46 5.05
CA GLY A 208 -2.60 -7.79 5.39
C GLY A 208 -1.78 -8.27 4.18
N ASN A 209 -2.38 -9.10 3.32
CA ASN A 209 -1.74 -9.58 2.10
C ASN A 209 -1.51 -8.46 1.08
N ASP A 210 -2.47 -7.53 0.95
CA ASP A 210 -2.33 -6.38 0.07
C ASP A 210 -1.26 -5.40 0.57
N PHE A 211 -1.10 -5.25 1.89
CA PHE A 211 0.02 -4.48 2.46
C PHE A 211 1.39 -5.05 2.08
N ILE A 212 1.55 -6.39 2.15
CA ILE A 212 2.77 -7.08 1.72
C ILE A 212 2.99 -6.92 0.20
N SER A 213 1.92 -6.95 -0.59
CA SER A 213 1.97 -6.75 -2.04
C SER A 213 2.39 -5.33 -2.38
N LEU A 214 1.82 -4.33 -1.71
CA LEU A 214 2.18 -2.91 -1.87
C LEU A 214 3.64 -2.65 -1.50
N LEU A 215 4.22 -3.34 -0.50
CA LEU A 215 5.64 -3.24 -0.20
C LEU A 215 6.51 -3.65 -1.42
N LYS A 216 6.13 -4.70 -2.14
CA LYS A 216 6.85 -5.12 -3.35
C LYS A 216 6.61 -4.17 -4.51
N ASP A 217 5.37 -3.71 -4.69
CA ASP A 217 4.98 -2.78 -5.75
C ASP A 217 5.47 -1.36 -5.52
N SER A 218 5.91 -1.00 -4.30
CA SER A 218 6.61 0.26 -4.05
C SER A 218 7.90 0.39 -4.88
N SER A 219 8.49 -0.73 -5.31
CA SER A 219 9.60 -0.78 -6.25
C SER A 219 9.28 -0.13 -7.61
N LEU A 220 8.02 -0.05 -8.00
CA LEU A 220 7.57 0.64 -9.22
C LEU A 220 7.78 2.15 -9.13
N ALA A 221 7.95 2.74 -7.93
CA ALA A 221 8.30 4.15 -7.77
C ALA A 221 9.66 4.51 -8.38
N THR A 222 10.48 3.51 -8.70
CA THR A 222 11.74 3.68 -9.46
C THR A 222 11.53 4.37 -10.81
N VAL A 223 10.36 4.25 -11.46
CA VAL A 223 10.05 4.92 -12.73
C VAL A 223 9.99 6.44 -12.61
N LEU A 224 9.73 6.93 -11.39
CA LEU A 224 9.78 8.35 -11.04
C LEU A 224 11.16 8.77 -10.50
N ALA A 225 12.16 7.89 -10.57
CA ALA A 225 13.49 8.09 -9.99
C ALA A 225 13.50 8.36 -8.46
N VAL A 226 12.48 7.89 -7.74
CA VAL A 226 12.46 7.93 -6.27
C VAL A 226 13.57 7.02 -5.75
N ASN A 227 14.39 7.51 -4.79
CA ASN A 227 15.53 6.78 -4.23
C ASN A 227 15.09 5.70 -3.22
N GLU A 228 14.14 4.87 -3.62
CA GLU A 228 13.75 3.66 -2.88
C GLU A 228 14.77 2.53 -3.17
N LEU A 229 14.58 1.39 -2.55
CA LEU A 229 15.54 0.29 -2.54
C LEU A 229 15.94 -0.18 -3.97
N THR A 230 14.98 -0.33 -4.89
CA THR A 230 15.26 -0.77 -6.28
C THR A 230 16.03 0.28 -7.07
N GLN A 231 15.66 1.56 -6.91
CA GLN A 231 16.37 2.65 -7.59
C GLN A 231 17.81 2.78 -7.10
N LEU A 232 18.05 2.64 -5.80
CA LEU A 232 19.41 2.59 -5.26
C LEU A 232 20.18 1.39 -5.81
N GLY A 233 19.55 0.21 -5.92
CA GLY A 233 20.16 -0.95 -6.57
C GLY A 233 20.55 -0.67 -8.01
N ARG A 234 19.67 -0.04 -8.81
CA ARG A 234 19.99 0.37 -10.18
C ARG A 234 21.18 1.32 -10.25
N LYS A 235 21.22 2.33 -9.39
CA LYS A 235 22.32 3.29 -9.30
C LYS A 235 23.63 2.59 -8.91
N ARG A 236 23.61 1.73 -7.90
CA ARG A 236 24.82 0.97 -7.45
C ARG A 236 25.35 0.10 -8.56
N ARG A 237 24.49 -0.68 -9.22
CA ARG A 237 24.88 -1.50 -10.37
C ARG A 237 25.52 -0.67 -11.48
N SER A 238 24.92 0.47 -11.83
CA SER A 238 25.43 1.31 -12.93
C SER A 238 26.76 1.99 -12.60
N SER A 239 27.02 2.32 -11.33
CA SER A 239 28.26 2.96 -10.89
C SER A 239 29.41 2.00 -10.66
N THR A 240 29.14 0.74 -10.27
CA THR A 240 30.18 -0.23 -9.88
C THR A 240 30.29 -1.42 -10.81
N PHE A 241 29.31 -1.64 -11.70
CA PHE A 241 29.16 -2.83 -12.55
C PHE A 241 29.08 -4.16 -11.78
N ARG A 242 28.91 -4.12 -10.45
CA ARG A 242 28.76 -5.28 -9.56
C ARG A 242 27.31 -5.77 -9.58
N VAL A 243 26.99 -6.56 -10.59
CA VAL A 243 25.60 -7.01 -10.84
C VAL A 243 25.13 -7.98 -9.76
N PHE A 244 25.89 -9.06 -9.53
CA PHE A 244 25.50 -10.13 -8.62
C PHE A 244 25.41 -9.65 -7.17
N GLU A 245 26.44 -8.93 -6.68
CA GLU A 245 26.45 -8.38 -5.33
C GLU A 245 25.24 -7.47 -5.10
N THR A 246 24.95 -6.60 -6.08
CA THR A 246 23.87 -5.64 -5.96
C THR A 246 22.49 -6.33 -5.92
N PHE A 247 22.23 -7.23 -6.86
CA PHE A 247 20.90 -7.87 -6.91
C PHE A 247 20.71 -8.91 -5.81
N ASN A 248 21.77 -9.63 -5.38
CA ASN A 248 21.68 -10.55 -4.25
C ASN A 248 21.34 -9.81 -2.95
N VAL A 249 21.99 -8.66 -2.67
CA VAL A 249 21.70 -7.85 -1.50
C VAL A 249 20.30 -7.22 -1.63
N LEU A 250 19.89 -6.76 -2.82
CA LEU A 250 18.57 -6.21 -3.09
C LEU A 250 17.47 -7.24 -2.79
N VAL A 251 17.60 -8.45 -3.33
CA VAL A 251 16.65 -9.57 -3.08
C VAL A 251 16.62 -9.92 -1.60
N PHE A 252 17.79 -9.99 -0.94
CA PHE A 252 17.86 -10.25 0.50
C PHE A 252 17.09 -9.22 1.32
N LEU A 253 17.26 -7.92 1.03
CA LEU A 253 16.58 -6.86 1.77
C LEU A 253 15.06 -6.89 1.56
N TYR A 254 14.58 -7.07 0.31
CA TYR A 254 13.14 -7.25 0.05
C TYR A 254 12.58 -8.49 0.73
N LEU A 255 13.31 -9.60 0.67
CA LEU A 255 12.88 -10.85 1.32
C LEU A 255 12.80 -10.69 2.85
N ALA A 256 13.78 -10.03 3.46
CA ALA A 256 13.78 -9.75 4.89
C ALA A 256 12.57 -8.88 5.29
N MET A 257 12.28 -7.82 4.53
CA MET A 257 11.13 -6.94 4.78
C MET A 257 9.80 -7.70 4.61
N THR A 258 9.65 -8.46 3.53
CA THR A 258 8.43 -9.24 3.28
C THR A 258 8.20 -10.35 4.30
N LEU A 259 9.23 -11.08 4.70
CA LEU A 259 9.12 -12.11 5.73
C LEU A 259 8.76 -11.52 7.10
N ALA A 260 9.37 -10.39 7.47
CA ALA A 260 9.03 -9.68 8.71
C ALA A 260 7.57 -9.23 8.73
N LEU A 261 7.09 -8.63 7.62
CA LEU A 261 5.68 -8.24 7.50
C LEU A 261 4.74 -9.44 7.50
N SER A 262 5.06 -10.50 6.75
CA SER A 262 4.24 -11.73 6.71
C SER A 262 4.13 -12.38 8.08
N ALA A 263 5.20 -12.39 8.87
CA ALA A 263 5.17 -12.88 10.24
C ALA A 263 4.24 -12.03 11.12
N GLY A 264 4.29 -10.69 10.98
CA GLY A 264 3.41 -9.77 11.69
C GLY A 264 1.93 -9.95 11.32
N VAL A 265 1.62 -10.00 10.02
CA VAL A 265 0.26 -10.25 9.52
C VAL A 265 -0.25 -11.60 10.00
N GLY A 266 0.53 -12.67 9.86
CA GLY A 266 0.14 -14.01 10.31
C GLY A 266 -0.02 -14.12 11.85
N TYR A 267 0.66 -13.29 12.63
CA TYR A 267 0.42 -13.18 14.07
C TYR A 267 -0.95 -12.55 14.37
N ILE A 268 -1.28 -11.45 13.67
CA ILE A 268 -2.57 -10.78 13.82
C ILE A 268 -3.71 -11.70 13.39
N GLU A 269 -3.58 -12.37 12.25
CA GLU A 269 -4.58 -13.33 11.75
C GLU A 269 -4.87 -14.44 12.75
N ARG A 270 -3.83 -15.02 13.37
CA ARG A 270 -3.99 -16.08 14.39
C ARG A 270 -4.74 -15.60 15.62
N ARG A 271 -4.56 -14.33 16.01
CA ARG A 271 -5.27 -13.72 17.14
C ARG A 271 -6.76 -13.46 16.85
N LEU A 272 -7.11 -13.31 15.57
CA LEU A 272 -8.47 -12.96 15.11
C LEU A 272 -9.28 -14.21 14.71
N LYS A 273 -8.62 -15.34 14.44
CA LYS A 273 -9.33 -16.62 14.29
C LYS A 273 -9.98 -16.97 15.61
N VAL A 274 -11.31 -16.90 15.64
CA VAL A 274 -12.12 -17.59 16.65
C VAL A 274 -12.25 -19.04 16.16
N GLU A 275 -11.94 -19.99 17.02
CA GLU A 275 -12.28 -21.39 16.78
C GLU A 275 -13.80 -21.46 16.49
N GLU A 276 -14.16 -21.93 15.27
CA GLU A 276 -15.54 -22.25 14.93
C GLU A 276 -15.97 -23.54 15.63
#